data_57dc60c23ca4f0bc4c528dd15106d4a3
#
_entry.id   57dc60c23ca4f0bc4c528dd15106d4a3
#
_cell.length_a   1.000
_cell.length_b   1.000
_cell.length_c   1.000
_cell.angle_alpha   90.00
_cell.angle_beta   90.00
_cell.angle_gamma   90.00
#
_symmetry.space_group_name_H-M   'P 1'
#
loop_
_entity.id
_entity.type
_entity.pdbx_description
1 polymer ?
#
loop_
_entity_poly.entity_id
_entity_poly.type
_entity_poly.pdbx_seq_one_letter_code
_entity_poly.pdbx_strand_id
1 'polypeptide(L)'
;MSGLLFLTAEDFQLFRGTKGSIMGTSIPGFSLILFYSTQCEHCQTLIPIFKRLPGTVGGCQFGMINVSHNKSCVMMSRKTIAPIQVVPYIILYVNGKPYMRYKGPQDAKEIARFIVEVSQQAQQNVKRTNKTESKIKPDPKGGIPAYTIGKPLCDPDDDVCYLEFNNAYGQTQQKQI
;
A
#
# COMPACT_ATOMS: atom_id res chain seq x y z
N MET A 1 9.43 16.22 11.60
CA MET A 1 9.69 16.65 10.20
C MET A 1 9.32 15.53 9.26
N SER A 2 8.34 15.74 8.46
CA SER A 2 7.97 14.79 7.40
C SER A 2 8.74 15.14 6.12
N GLY A 3 9.94 14.59 6.00
CA GLY A 3 10.73 14.70 4.78
C GLY A 3 10.43 13.58 3.80
N LEU A 4 10.85 13.75 2.55
CA LEU A 4 10.84 12.71 1.55
C LEU A 4 12.09 11.84 1.71
N LEU A 5 11.90 10.52 1.87
CA LEU A 5 12.98 9.56 2.00
C LEU A 5 13.32 8.97 0.63
N PHE A 6 14.58 8.92 0.30
CA PHE A 6 15.08 8.19 -0.86
C PHE A 6 15.61 6.85 -0.40
N LEU A 7 14.87 5.80 -0.75
CA LEU A 7 15.11 4.45 -0.26
C LEU A 7 15.94 3.64 -1.27
N THR A 8 16.62 2.64 -0.74
CA THR A 8 17.37 1.65 -1.51
C THR A 8 16.87 0.24 -1.20
N ALA A 9 17.37 -0.75 -1.91
CA ALA A 9 17.01 -2.13 -1.64
C ALA A 9 17.40 -2.60 -0.22
N GLU A 10 18.40 -1.95 0.38
CA GLU A 10 18.86 -2.26 1.74
C GLU A 10 17.87 -1.84 2.82
N ASP A 11 16.96 -0.91 2.50
CA ASP A 11 15.91 -0.46 3.42
C ASP A 11 14.75 -1.46 3.53
N PHE A 12 14.76 -2.49 2.68
CA PHE A 12 13.71 -3.51 2.64
C PHE A 12 14.23 -4.86 3.09
N GLN A 13 13.36 -5.60 3.79
CA GLN A 13 13.65 -6.94 4.29
C GLN A 13 12.46 -7.85 4.11
N LEU A 14 12.74 -9.15 4.02
CA LEU A 14 11.70 -10.17 4.01
C LEU A 14 11.27 -10.51 5.43
N PHE A 15 9.98 -10.45 5.66
CA PHE A 15 9.36 -10.88 6.91
C PHE A 15 8.43 -12.05 6.63
N ARG A 16 8.30 -12.93 7.61
CA ARG A 16 7.34 -14.02 7.54
C ARG A 16 5.98 -13.50 8.03
N GLY A 17 5.03 -13.39 7.12
CA GLY A 17 3.64 -13.07 7.44
C GLY A 17 2.81 -14.33 7.65
N THR A 18 1.56 -14.15 8.03
CA THR A 18 0.59 -15.25 8.24
C THR A 18 0.26 -16.01 6.95
N LYS A 19 0.27 -15.33 5.83
CA LYS A 19 -0.06 -15.89 4.49
C LYS A 19 1.17 -16.22 3.63
N GLY A 20 2.35 -15.88 4.08
CA GLY A 20 3.60 -16.06 3.34
C GLY A 20 4.59 -14.95 3.63
N SER A 21 5.66 -14.89 2.86
CA SER A 21 6.66 -13.84 3.03
C SER A 21 6.15 -12.49 2.54
N ILE A 22 6.47 -11.44 3.25
CA ILE A 22 6.19 -10.05 2.89
C ILE A 22 7.49 -9.26 2.83
N MET A 23 7.54 -8.25 1.99
CA MET A 23 8.66 -7.30 1.93
C MET A 23 8.28 -6.05 2.71
N GLY A 24 9.02 -5.78 3.77
CA GLY A 24 8.76 -4.67 4.66
C GLY A 24 9.97 -3.79 4.88
N THR A 25 9.78 -2.73 5.66
CA THR A 25 10.80 -1.75 6.04
C THR A 25 10.90 -1.64 7.55
N SER A 26 11.91 -0.92 8.03
CA SER A 26 12.05 -0.57 9.44
C SER A 26 11.40 0.77 9.81
N ILE A 27 10.69 1.42 8.89
CA ILE A 27 10.07 2.73 9.13
C ILE A 27 8.89 2.55 10.09
N PRO A 28 8.88 3.24 11.25
CA PRO A 28 7.78 3.15 12.19
C PRO A 28 6.58 3.96 11.73
N GLY A 29 5.40 3.60 12.20
CA GLY A 29 4.16 4.31 11.91
C GLY A 29 3.69 4.13 10.47
N PHE A 30 2.96 5.12 9.97
CA PHE A 30 2.48 5.12 8.58
C PHE A 30 3.56 5.64 7.64
N SER A 31 3.77 4.93 6.54
CA SER A 31 4.65 5.38 5.46
C SER A 31 4.07 5.03 4.09
N LEU A 32 4.07 5.99 3.19
CA LEU A 32 3.66 5.79 1.81
C LEU A 32 4.92 5.69 0.94
N ILE A 33 5.07 4.58 0.24
CA ILE A 33 6.27 4.31 -0.56
C ILE A 33 5.89 4.16 -2.03
N LEU A 34 6.57 4.94 -2.88
CA LEU A 34 6.47 4.88 -4.33
C LEU A 34 7.63 4.07 -4.91
N PHE A 35 7.30 2.98 -5.56
CA PHE A 35 8.23 2.22 -6.41
C PHE A 35 8.11 2.74 -7.84
N TYR A 36 9.20 3.26 -8.39
CA TYR A 36 9.19 3.91 -9.71
C TYR A 36 10.39 3.53 -10.57
N SER A 37 10.28 3.84 -11.84
CA SER A 37 11.39 3.80 -12.79
C SER A 37 11.47 5.12 -13.55
N THR A 38 12.68 5.60 -13.80
CA THR A 38 12.88 6.82 -14.60
C THR A 38 12.54 6.63 -16.07
N GLN A 39 12.48 5.39 -16.54
CA GLN A 39 12.11 5.04 -17.92
C GLN A 39 10.60 4.90 -18.12
N CYS A 40 9.81 5.03 -17.06
CA CYS A 40 8.37 4.87 -17.08
C CYS A 40 7.70 6.24 -17.22
N GLU A 41 6.93 6.46 -18.28
CA GLU A 41 6.24 7.74 -18.53
C GLU A 41 5.23 8.07 -17.44
N HIS A 42 4.45 7.09 -16.98
CA HIS A 42 3.49 7.29 -15.89
C HIS A 42 4.19 7.64 -14.58
N CYS A 43 5.37 7.07 -14.35
CA CYS A 43 6.19 7.43 -13.19
C CYS A 43 6.67 8.88 -13.27
N GLN A 44 7.10 9.33 -14.45
CA GLN A 44 7.56 10.70 -14.65
C GLN A 44 6.47 11.74 -14.34
N THR A 45 5.23 11.44 -14.67
CA THR A 45 4.08 12.28 -14.34
C THR A 45 3.78 12.27 -12.84
N LEU A 46 3.90 11.12 -12.20
CA LEU A 46 3.58 10.94 -10.78
C LEU A 46 4.65 11.47 -9.83
N ILE A 47 5.91 11.36 -10.20
CA ILE A 47 7.05 11.77 -9.34
C ILE A 47 6.92 13.20 -8.82
N PRO A 48 6.66 14.24 -9.64
CA PRO A 48 6.52 15.61 -9.13
C PRO A 48 5.29 15.77 -8.21
N ILE A 49 4.22 15.04 -8.46
CA ILE A 49 3.03 15.01 -7.61
C ILE A 49 3.36 14.40 -6.26
N PHE A 50 4.04 13.26 -6.27
CA PHE A 50 4.44 12.54 -5.06
C PHE A 50 5.41 13.37 -4.19
N LYS A 51 6.34 14.08 -4.81
CA LYS A 51 7.30 14.95 -4.09
C LYS A 51 6.64 16.11 -3.35
N ARG A 52 5.42 16.49 -3.71
CA ARG A 52 4.66 17.54 -3.04
C ARG A 52 3.83 17.04 -1.86
N LEU A 53 3.70 15.73 -1.70
CA LEU A 53 2.89 15.12 -0.63
C LEU A 53 3.46 15.30 0.78
N PRO A 54 4.80 15.25 1.00
CA PRO A 54 5.34 15.47 2.34
C PRO A 54 4.86 16.79 2.94
N GLY A 55 4.33 16.72 4.17
CA GLY A 55 3.76 17.87 4.85
C GLY A 55 2.27 18.13 4.58
N THR A 56 1.67 17.49 3.60
CA THR A 56 0.21 17.62 3.32
C THR A 56 -0.63 16.76 4.26
N VAL A 57 -0.08 15.64 4.71
CA VAL A 57 -0.73 14.72 5.64
C VAL A 57 0.17 14.52 6.85
N GLY A 58 -0.38 14.80 8.03
CA GLY A 58 0.34 14.57 9.29
C GLY A 58 0.42 13.09 9.64
N GLY A 59 1.52 12.69 10.29
CA GLY A 59 1.69 11.34 10.81
C GLY A 59 2.02 10.28 9.76
N CYS A 60 2.32 10.67 8.53
CA CYS A 60 2.75 9.76 7.48
C CYS A 60 4.11 10.19 6.93
N GLN A 61 5.02 9.24 6.78
CA GLN A 61 6.29 9.45 6.09
C GLN A 61 6.16 9.07 4.63
N PHE A 62 6.97 9.70 3.77
CA PHE A 62 6.93 9.47 2.34
C PHE A 62 8.29 8.97 1.87
N GLY A 63 8.29 7.91 1.09
CA GLY A 63 9.51 7.32 0.54
C GLY A 63 9.39 7.02 -0.93
N MET A 64 10.51 7.06 -1.63
CA MET A 64 10.63 6.72 -3.05
C MET A 64 11.80 5.77 -3.25
N ILE A 65 11.62 4.78 -4.11
CA ILE A 65 12.68 3.88 -4.53
C ILE A 65 12.67 3.70 -6.04
N ASN A 66 13.82 3.91 -6.67
CA ASN A 66 14.01 3.64 -8.09
C ASN A 66 14.33 2.16 -8.30
N VAL A 67 13.37 1.41 -8.81
CA VAL A 67 13.50 -0.04 -9.02
C VAL A 67 14.47 -0.39 -10.14
N SER A 68 14.73 0.52 -11.07
CA SER A 68 15.73 0.31 -12.13
C SER A 68 17.17 0.23 -11.59
N HIS A 69 17.46 1.00 -10.55
CA HIS A 69 18.73 0.98 -9.85
C HIS A 69 18.76 0.01 -8.67
N ASN A 70 17.62 -0.47 -8.23
CA ASN A 70 17.46 -1.37 -7.09
C ASN A 70 16.75 -2.65 -7.50
N LYS A 71 17.29 -3.34 -8.49
CA LYS A 71 16.72 -4.59 -9.03
C LYS A 71 16.60 -5.69 -7.98
N SER A 72 17.48 -5.70 -6.99
CA SER A 72 17.42 -6.63 -5.86
C SER A 72 16.12 -6.49 -5.06
N CYS A 73 15.57 -5.27 -4.94
CA CYS A 73 14.27 -5.04 -4.32
C CYS A 73 13.15 -5.74 -5.10
N VAL A 74 13.15 -5.65 -6.42
CA VAL A 74 12.16 -6.34 -7.27
C VAL A 74 12.31 -7.86 -7.14
N MET A 75 13.54 -8.36 -7.15
CA MET A 75 13.81 -9.79 -6.96
C MET A 75 13.37 -10.28 -5.58
N MET A 76 13.59 -9.47 -4.54
CA MET A 76 13.09 -9.76 -3.20
C MET A 76 11.57 -9.82 -3.16
N SER A 77 10.88 -8.90 -3.84
CA SER A 77 9.42 -8.86 -3.90
C SER A 77 8.82 -10.11 -4.56
N ARG A 78 9.54 -10.72 -5.50
CA ARG A 78 9.10 -11.96 -6.16
C ARG A 78 9.01 -13.16 -5.22
N LYS A 79 9.72 -13.12 -4.11
CA LYS A 79 9.67 -14.14 -3.05
C LYS A 79 8.51 -13.92 -2.08
N THR A 80 7.74 -12.88 -2.28
CA THR A 80 6.61 -12.50 -1.42
C THR A 80 5.27 -12.81 -2.08
N ILE A 81 4.22 -12.70 -1.28
CA ILE A 81 2.83 -12.84 -1.76
C ILE A 81 2.38 -11.71 -2.69
N ALA A 82 3.15 -10.61 -2.74
CA ALA A 82 2.81 -9.43 -3.52
C ALA A 82 4.04 -8.93 -4.31
N PRO A 83 4.40 -9.60 -5.39
CA PRO A 83 5.52 -9.19 -6.22
C PRO A 83 5.24 -7.86 -6.94
N ILE A 84 6.28 -7.04 -7.08
CA ILE A 84 6.21 -5.82 -7.89
C ILE A 84 6.27 -6.22 -9.36
N GLN A 85 5.15 -6.10 -10.05
CA GLN A 85 5.03 -6.47 -11.46
C GLN A 85 5.00 -5.27 -12.40
N VAL A 86 4.52 -4.14 -11.88
CA VAL A 86 4.34 -2.90 -12.66
C VAL A 86 4.80 -1.71 -11.83
N VAL A 87 5.20 -0.65 -12.50
CA VAL A 87 5.45 0.67 -11.92
C VAL A 87 4.62 1.71 -12.66
N PRO A 88 4.19 2.82 -12.05
CA PRO A 88 4.37 3.16 -10.63
C PRO A 88 3.56 2.25 -9.69
N TYR A 89 4.12 1.97 -8.52
CA TYR A 89 3.51 1.10 -7.53
C TYR A 89 3.58 1.81 -6.18
N ILE A 90 2.43 2.13 -5.60
CA ILE A 90 2.35 2.88 -4.35
C ILE A 90 1.74 1.99 -3.27
N ILE A 91 2.44 1.82 -2.17
CA ILE A 91 1.97 1.03 -1.03
C ILE A 91 2.02 1.88 0.23
N LEU A 92 0.95 1.82 1.01
CA LEU A 92 0.93 2.32 2.38
C LEU A 92 1.39 1.21 3.33
N TYR A 93 2.43 1.50 4.08
CA TYR A 93 2.99 0.62 5.11
C TYR A 93 2.53 1.07 6.49
N VAL A 94 2.31 0.12 7.38
CA VAL A 94 2.01 0.34 8.79
C VAL A 94 3.06 -0.39 9.61
N ASN A 95 3.87 0.34 10.35
CA ASN A 95 4.99 -0.19 11.14
C ASN A 95 5.92 -1.10 10.31
N GLY A 96 6.22 -0.66 9.11
CA GLY A 96 7.10 -1.37 8.19
C GLY A 96 6.49 -2.55 7.44
N LYS A 97 5.22 -2.86 7.68
CA LYS A 97 4.51 -3.94 6.97
C LYS A 97 3.58 -3.37 5.90
N PRO A 98 3.55 -3.94 4.68
CA PRO A 98 2.63 -3.48 3.65
C PRO A 98 1.19 -3.69 4.11
N TYR A 99 0.39 -2.64 4.02
CA TYR A 99 -0.99 -2.65 4.47
C TYR A 99 -1.97 -2.55 3.32
N MET A 100 -1.81 -1.54 2.45
CA MET A 100 -2.72 -1.33 1.33
C MET A 100 -2.01 -0.67 0.15
N ARG A 101 -2.37 -1.09 -1.07
CA ARG A 101 -1.86 -0.52 -2.31
C ARG A 101 -2.79 0.59 -2.78
N TYR A 102 -2.23 1.73 -3.18
CA TYR A 102 -2.98 2.77 -3.88
C TYR A 102 -3.04 2.48 -5.38
N LYS A 103 -4.25 2.46 -5.91
CA LYS A 103 -4.50 2.31 -7.34
C LYS A 103 -5.66 3.24 -7.75
N GLY A 104 -5.38 4.51 -7.75
CA GLY A 104 -6.33 5.55 -8.10
C GLY A 104 -5.71 6.58 -9.04
N PRO A 105 -6.39 7.72 -9.23
CA PRO A 105 -5.88 8.81 -10.03
C PRO A 105 -4.55 9.34 -9.50
N GLN A 106 -3.69 9.77 -10.42
CA GLN A 106 -2.41 10.40 -10.08
C GLN A 106 -2.63 11.87 -9.70
N ASP A 107 -3.34 12.07 -8.61
CA ASP A 107 -3.67 13.38 -8.06
C ASP A 107 -3.27 13.44 -6.58
N ALA A 108 -2.62 14.54 -6.20
CA ALA A 108 -2.15 14.74 -4.83
C ALA A 108 -3.30 14.71 -3.81
N LYS A 109 -4.45 15.28 -4.15
CA LYS A 109 -5.63 15.30 -3.26
C LYS A 109 -6.19 13.91 -3.02
N GLU A 110 -6.28 13.09 -4.07
CA GLU A 110 -6.78 11.72 -3.97
C GLU A 110 -5.81 10.82 -3.19
N ILE A 111 -4.51 10.99 -3.39
CA ILE A 111 -3.50 10.25 -2.62
C ILE A 111 -3.55 10.65 -1.14
N ALA A 112 -3.65 11.95 -0.85
CA ALA A 112 -3.76 12.43 0.53
C ALA A 112 -5.04 11.90 1.20
N ARG A 113 -6.16 11.89 0.50
CA ARG A 113 -7.42 11.32 0.96
C ARG A 113 -7.28 9.82 1.26
N PHE A 114 -6.66 9.08 0.38
CA PHE A 114 -6.36 7.66 0.58
C PHE A 114 -5.59 7.42 1.88
N ILE A 115 -4.53 8.19 2.12
CA ILE A 115 -3.72 8.06 3.33
C ILE A 115 -4.58 8.28 4.58
N VAL A 116 -5.38 9.34 4.59
CA VAL A 116 -6.23 9.69 5.73
C VAL A 116 -7.27 8.60 6.00
N GLU A 117 -8.00 8.18 4.97
CA GLU A 117 -9.05 7.17 5.11
C GLU A 117 -8.49 5.82 5.58
N VAL A 118 -7.41 5.36 4.96
CA VAL A 118 -6.82 4.06 5.27
C VAL A 118 -6.13 4.07 6.64
N SER A 119 -5.49 5.17 7.01
CA SER A 119 -4.88 5.29 8.34
C SER A 119 -5.93 5.29 9.45
N GLN A 120 -7.07 5.93 9.24
CA GLN A 120 -8.19 5.88 10.18
C GLN A 120 -8.75 4.47 10.34
N GLN A 121 -8.93 3.74 9.24
CA GLN A 121 -9.37 2.34 9.28
C GLN A 121 -8.37 1.46 10.03
N ALA A 122 -7.08 1.63 9.77
CA ALA A 122 -6.03 0.87 10.44
C ALA A 122 -6.04 1.12 11.96
N GLN A 123 -6.22 2.36 12.39
CA GLN A 123 -6.32 2.70 13.81
C GLN A 123 -7.58 2.11 14.47
N GLN A 124 -8.70 2.10 13.76
CA GLN A 124 -9.93 1.50 14.27
C GLN A 124 -9.80 -0.02 14.42
N ASN A 125 -9.15 -0.68 13.47
CA ASN A 125 -8.92 -2.12 13.54
C ASN A 125 -8.01 -2.49 14.72
N VAL A 126 -6.97 -1.71 14.99
CA VAL A 126 -6.11 -1.91 16.18
C VAL A 126 -6.92 -1.80 17.48
N LYS A 127 -7.86 -0.85 17.56
CA LYS A 127 -8.71 -0.71 18.74
C LYS A 127 -9.70 -1.86 18.92
N ARG A 128 -10.14 -2.48 17.81
CA ARG A 128 -11.06 -3.63 17.84
C ARG A 128 -10.33 -4.93 18.20
N THR A 129 -9.12 -5.16 17.68
CA THR A 129 -8.33 -6.36 17.99
C THR A 129 -7.93 -6.45 19.47
N ASN A 130 -7.83 -5.33 20.17
CA ASN A 130 -7.63 -5.31 21.62
C ASN A 130 -8.88 -5.73 22.41
N LYS A 131 -10.04 -5.88 21.76
CA LYS A 131 -11.30 -6.24 22.41
C LYS A 131 -11.80 -7.66 22.12
N THR A 132 -11.32 -8.28 21.05
CA THR A 132 -11.75 -9.63 20.66
C THR A 132 -10.64 -10.29 19.84
N GLU A 133 -10.21 -11.48 20.24
CA GLU A 133 -9.42 -12.35 19.37
C GLU A 133 -10.32 -12.81 18.21
N SER A 134 -10.51 -11.94 17.24
CA SER A 134 -11.30 -12.30 16.08
C SER A 134 -10.47 -13.16 15.14
N LYS A 135 -11.03 -14.31 14.80
CA LYS A 135 -10.47 -15.22 13.82
C LYS A 135 -10.44 -14.51 12.47
N ILE A 136 -9.27 -14.03 12.07
CA ILE A 136 -9.02 -13.44 10.77
C ILE A 136 -9.23 -14.56 9.73
N LYS A 137 -10.28 -14.44 8.92
CA LYS A 137 -10.45 -15.32 7.78
C LYS A 137 -9.38 -15.01 6.75
N PRO A 138 -8.56 -15.97 6.32
CA PRO A 138 -7.54 -15.70 5.33
C PRO A 138 -8.18 -15.40 3.97
N ASP A 139 -7.68 -14.36 3.31
CA ASP A 139 -7.97 -14.11 1.91
C ASP A 139 -7.49 -15.31 1.06
N PRO A 140 -8.37 -15.96 0.30
CA PRO A 140 -8.01 -17.17 -0.45
C PRO A 140 -6.97 -16.94 -1.55
N LYS A 141 -6.74 -15.71 -1.97
CA LYS A 141 -5.81 -15.41 -3.06
C LYS A 141 -4.48 -14.81 -2.62
N GLY A 142 -4.33 -14.41 -1.35
CA GLY A 142 -3.14 -13.72 -0.88
C GLY A 142 -2.94 -12.38 -1.60
N GLY A 143 -2.01 -11.55 -1.14
CA GLY A 143 -1.68 -10.29 -1.76
C GLY A 143 -1.97 -9.09 -0.87
N ILE A 144 -1.56 -7.92 -1.35
CA ILE A 144 -1.82 -6.64 -0.69
C ILE A 144 -3.14 -6.10 -1.23
N PRO A 145 -4.15 -5.84 -0.38
CA PRO A 145 -5.42 -5.32 -0.84
C PRO A 145 -5.25 -3.95 -1.50
N ALA A 146 -6.07 -3.68 -2.51
CA ALA A 146 -6.08 -2.42 -3.23
C ALA A 146 -7.21 -1.53 -2.74
N TYR A 147 -6.88 -0.27 -2.53
CA TYR A 147 -7.89 0.74 -2.20
C TYR A 147 -8.79 1.03 -3.39
N THR A 148 -10.09 1.10 -3.14
CA THR A 148 -11.09 1.56 -4.12
C THR A 148 -11.65 2.90 -3.70
N ILE A 149 -11.84 3.79 -4.67
CA ILE A 149 -12.56 5.04 -4.44
C ILE A 149 -14.02 4.70 -4.21
N GLY A 150 -14.57 5.09 -3.07
CA GLY A 150 -15.94 4.82 -2.71
C GLY A 150 -16.08 3.91 -1.49
N LYS A 151 -17.03 3.01 -1.53
CA LYS A 151 -17.29 2.13 -0.39
C LYS A 151 -16.18 1.09 -0.25
N PRO A 152 -15.56 0.94 0.93
CA PRO A 152 -14.70 -0.19 1.18
C PRO A 152 -15.51 -1.48 1.01
N LEU A 153 -14.92 -2.44 0.31
CA LEU A 153 -15.49 -3.78 0.17
C LEU A 153 -15.29 -4.56 1.48
N CYS A 154 -15.99 -4.11 2.51
CA CYS A 154 -16.03 -4.81 3.78
C CYS A 154 -17.35 -5.56 3.86
N ASP A 155 -17.28 -6.84 4.13
CA ASP A 155 -18.46 -7.56 4.59
C ASP A 155 -18.78 -7.04 6.01
N PRO A 156 -20.05 -6.73 6.34
CA PRO A 156 -20.40 -6.25 7.69
C PRO A 156 -19.98 -7.20 8.81
N ASP A 157 -19.80 -8.47 8.49
CA ASP A 157 -19.38 -9.51 9.43
C ASP A 157 -17.85 -9.73 9.46
N ASP A 158 -17.10 -9.07 8.60
CA ASP A 158 -15.65 -9.19 8.54
C ASP A 158 -14.97 -8.03 9.29
N ASP A 159 -14.26 -8.35 10.36
CA ASP A 159 -13.47 -7.38 11.14
C ASP A 159 -12.27 -6.82 10.36
N VAL A 160 -11.97 -7.36 9.20
CA VAL A 160 -10.86 -6.94 8.35
C VAL A 160 -11.35 -6.69 6.94
N CYS A 161 -11.25 -5.45 6.49
CA CYS A 161 -11.59 -5.07 5.13
C CYS A 161 -10.46 -5.46 4.17
N TYR A 162 -10.68 -6.52 3.41
CA TYR A 162 -9.81 -6.90 2.29
C TYR A 162 -10.41 -6.37 1.00
N LEU A 163 -9.71 -5.43 0.38
CA LEU A 163 -10.03 -4.98 -0.96
C LEU A 163 -9.25 -5.86 -1.93
N GLU A 164 -9.88 -6.93 -2.41
CA GLU A 164 -9.28 -7.75 -3.45
C GLU A 164 -9.02 -6.93 -4.69
N PHE A 165 -7.81 -7.02 -5.22
CA PHE A 165 -7.38 -6.28 -6.40
C PHE A 165 -8.33 -6.44 -7.60
N ASN A 166 -8.84 -7.66 -7.82
CA ASN A 166 -9.77 -7.95 -8.89
C ASN A 166 -11.16 -7.36 -8.66
N ASN A 167 -11.55 -7.15 -7.40
CA ASN A 167 -12.86 -6.63 -7.04
C ASN A 167 -12.89 -5.10 -7.02
N ALA A 168 -11.74 -4.46 -6.87
CA ALA A 168 -11.65 -3.01 -6.81
C ALA A 168 -12.11 -2.32 -8.11
N TYR A 169 -11.92 -2.96 -9.25
CA TYR A 169 -12.29 -2.40 -10.56
C TYR A 169 -13.22 -3.31 -11.38
N GLY A 170 -13.22 -4.60 -11.13
CA GLY A 170 -14.00 -5.57 -11.90
C GLY A 170 -15.48 -5.62 -11.54
N GLN A 171 -15.83 -5.50 -10.29
CA GLN A 171 -17.22 -5.62 -9.84
C GLN A 171 -18.08 -4.40 -10.19
N THR A 172 -17.48 -3.23 -10.32
CA THR A 172 -18.23 -2.04 -10.74
C THR A 172 -18.69 -2.16 -12.20
N GLN A 173 -17.99 -2.94 -13.01
CA GLN A 173 -18.36 -3.18 -14.39
C GLN A 173 -19.38 -4.33 -14.58
N GLN A 174 -19.37 -5.29 -13.67
CA GLN A 174 -20.29 -6.44 -13.76
C GLN A 174 -21.69 -6.14 -13.23
N LYS A 175 -21.87 -5.14 -12.41
CA LYS A 175 -23.19 -4.73 -11.92
C LYS A 175 -23.95 -3.81 -12.86
N GLN A 176 -23.35 -3.43 -13.97
CA GLN A 176 -23.98 -2.60 -14.99
C GLN A 176 -24.51 -3.40 -16.20
N ILE A 177 -24.46 -4.70 -16.12
CA ILE A 177 -25.01 -5.59 -17.15
C ILE A 177 -26.36 -6.12 -16.69
#